data_21c0bfc070b1b75476905ab0ae469c87
#
_entry.id   21c0bfc070b1b75476905ab0ae469c87
#
_cell.length_a   1.000
_cell.length_b   1.000
_cell.length_c   1.000
_cell.angle_alpha   90.00
_cell.angle_beta   90.00
_cell.angle_gamma   90.00
#
_symmetry.space_group_name_H-M   'P 1'
#
loop_
_entity.id
_entity.type
_entity.pdbx_description
1 polymer ?
#
loop_
_entity_poly.entity_id
_entity_poly.type
_entity_poly.pdbx_seq_one_letter_code
_entity_poly.pdbx_strand_id
1 'polypeptide(L)'
;MVKRDKIGLTEEVHIRNTKVIARIDTGARRCSIDKQLAKTLNLGPVVDIRRYRSAAGHTRREVVEEEIILKKTKMRILLNISDRRRMKYRMLIGREALRKGNFLIDPLR
;
A
#
# COMPACT_ATOMS: atom_id res chain seq x y z
N MET A 1 -4.57 -8.82 -27.20
CA MET A 1 -5.29 -7.99 -26.21
C MET A 1 -4.84 -8.35 -24.81
N VAL A 2 -4.39 -7.38 -24.03
CA VAL A 2 -3.94 -7.61 -22.66
C VAL A 2 -5.18 -7.65 -21.75
N LYS A 3 -5.33 -8.77 -21.05
CA LYS A 3 -6.41 -8.90 -20.06
C LYS A 3 -5.99 -8.21 -18.77
N ARG A 4 -6.82 -7.30 -18.29
CA ARG A 4 -6.58 -6.56 -17.05
C ARG A 4 -7.43 -7.18 -15.93
N ASP A 5 -6.80 -7.43 -14.78
CA ASP A 5 -7.51 -7.94 -13.62
C ASP A 5 -8.38 -6.85 -13.00
N LYS A 6 -9.57 -7.24 -12.58
CA LYS A 6 -10.48 -6.35 -11.85
C LYS A 6 -10.25 -6.52 -10.35
N ILE A 7 -10.17 -5.39 -9.66
CA ILE A 7 -10.08 -5.36 -8.21
C ILE A 7 -11.22 -4.50 -7.67
N GLY A 8 -11.57 -4.70 -6.40
CA GLY A 8 -12.63 -3.95 -5.75
C GLY A 8 -12.11 -2.74 -5.00
N LEU A 9 -12.94 -2.23 -4.10
CA LEU A 9 -12.57 -1.09 -3.23
C LEU A 9 -11.64 -1.51 -2.10
N THR A 10 -11.63 -2.80 -1.77
CA THR A 10 -10.67 -3.43 -0.87
C THR A 10 -10.21 -4.74 -1.48
N GLU A 11 -8.98 -5.14 -1.18
CA GLU A 11 -8.43 -6.39 -1.67
C GLU A 11 -7.49 -7.02 -0.67
N GLU A 12 -7.32 -8.34 -0.77
CA GLU A 12 -6.30 -9.05 -0.03
C GLU A 12 -4.94 -8.82 -0.70
N VAL A 13 -3.96 -8.43 0.09
CA VAL A 13 -2.58 -8.26 -0.35
C VAL A 13 -1.72 -9.22 0.44
N HIS A 14 -0.86 -9.97 -0.25
CA HIS A 14 0.12 -10.81 0.41
C HIS A 14 1.45 -10.09 0.50
N ILE A 15 1.97 -9.98 1.72
CA ILE A 15 3.26 -9.36 2.02
C ILE A 15 3.93 -10.15 3.14
N ARG A 16 5.19 -10.54 2.94
CA ARG A 16 5.95 -11.34 3.91
C ARG A 16 5.17 -12.58 4.40
N ASN A 17 4.56 -13.31 3.47
CA ASN A 17 3.74 -14.51 3.76
C ASN A 17 2.53 -14.22 4.67
N THR A 18 2.10 -12.98 4.71
CA THR A 18 0.96 -12.55 5.53
C THR A 18 -0.09 -11.94 4.63
N LYS A 19 -1.33 -12.25 4.91
CA LYS A 19 -2.46 -11.68 4.20
C LYS A 19 -2.93 -10.43 4.93
N VAL A 20 -3.00 -9.31 4.21
CA VAL A 20 -3.45 -8.02 4.74
C VAL A 20 -4.57 -7.51 3.85
N ILE A 21 -5.66 -7.07 4.47
CA ILE A 21 -6.75 -6.43 3.72
C ILE A 21 -6.37 -4.96 3.52
N ALA A 22 -6.28 -4.54 2.27
CA ALA A 22 -5.90 -3.18 1.92
C ALA A 22 -7.06 -2.42 1.28
N ARG A 23 -7.12 -1.13 1.56
CA ARG A 23 -8.02 -0.21 0.86
C ARG A 23 -7.39 0.20 -0.46
N ILE A 24 -8.16 0.17 -1.53
CA ILE A 24 -7.74 0.66 -2.84
C ILE A 24 -8.04 2.15 -2.90
N ASP A 25 -7.01 2.98 -3.05
CA ASP A 25 -7.15 4.44 -2.95
C ASP A 25 -6.48 5.13 -4.14
N THR A 26 -7.30 5.52 -5.12
CA THR A 26 -6.81 6.24 -6.30
C THR A 26 -6.37 7.67 -5.97
N GLY A 27 -6.76 8.19 -4.82
CA GLY A 27 -6.34 9.52 -4.35
C GLY A 27 -4.92 9.54 -3.78
N ALA A 28 -4.37 8.39 -3.44
CA ALA A 28 -3.02 8.29 -2.91
C ALA A 28 -2.03 7.93 -4.02
N ARG A 29 -0.91 8.62 -4.06
CA ARG A 29 0.15 8.33 -5.02
C ARG A 29 0.84 7.00 -4.70
N ARG A 30 1.16 6.77 -3.44
CA ARG A 30 1.98 5.66 -2.96
C ARG A 30 1.19 4.79 -2.00
N CYS A 31 1.60 3.55 -1.87
CA CYS A 31 1.06 2.65 -0.87
C CYS A 31 1.51 3.07 0.54
N SER A 32 0.72 2.71 1.53
CA SER A 32 1.02 2.97 2.94
C SER A 32 0.71 1.74 3.77
N ILE A 33 1.45 1.56 4.85
CA ILE A 33 1.20 0.48 5.80
C ILE A 33 1.34 1.01 7.23
N ASP A 34 0.52 0.47 8.12
CA ASP A 34 0.56 0.84 9.52
C ASP A 34 1.91 0.52 10.17
N LYS A 35 2.41 1.45 10.97
CA LYS A 35 3.69 1.35 11.65
C LYS A 35 3.82 0.08 12.49
N GLN A 36 2.80 -0.25 13.27
CA GLN A 36 2.84 -1.44 14.13
C GLN A 36 2.83 -2.72 13.30
N LEU A 37 2.03 -2.75 12.24
CA LEU A 37 1.99 -3.89 11.32
C LEU A 37 3.33 -4.07 10.60
N ALA A 38 3.93 -2.97 10.13
CA ALA A 38 5.25 -3.01 9.50
C ALA A 38 6.30 -3.62 10.44
N LYS A 39 6.23 -3.26 11.72
CA LYS A 39 7.13 -3.79 12.74
C LYS A 39 6.90 -5.29 12.96
N THR A 40 5.64 -5.69 13.08
CA THR A 40 5.26 -7.10 13.25
C THR A 40 5.73 -7.96 12.08
N LEU A 41 5.63 -7.43 10.85
CA LEU A 41 6.07 -8.13 9.65
C LEU A 41 7.56 -7.99 9.39
N ASN A 42 8.26 -7.23 10.22
CA ASN A 42 9.70 -7.00 10.09
C ASN A 42 10.09 -6.42 8.72
N LEU A 43 9.32 -5.43 8.27
CA LEU A 43 9.59 -4.78 6.98
C LEU A 43 10.83 -3.89 7.08
N GLY A 44 11.52 -3.72 5.97
CA GLY A 44 12.70 -2.90 5.91
C GLY A 44 13.87 -3.60 5.24
N PRO A 45 15.01 -2.97 5.21
CA PRO A 45 15.36 -1.70 5.87
C PRO A 45 14.67 -0.49 5.24
N VAL A 46 14.69 0.62 5.97
CA VAL A 46 14.22 1.91 5.48
C VAL A 46 15.11 2.35 4.33
N VAL A 47 14.50 2.66 3.19
CA VAL A 47 15.24 3.06 1.98
C VAL A 47 15.16 4.56 1.71
N ASP A 48 14.20 5.27 2.32
CA ASP A 48 14.02 6.70 2.14
C ASP A 48 13.24 7.27 3.32
N ILE A 49 13.29 8.59 3.47
CA ILE A 49 12.49 9.33 4.44
C ILE A 49 11.81 10.45 3.67
N ARG A 50 10.48 10.48 3.74
CA ARG A 50 9.67 11.50 3.10
C ARG A 50 9.10 12.45 4.14
N ARG A 51 9.14 13.74 3.82
CA ARG A 51 8.57 14.79 4.66
C ARG A 51 7.31 15.31 3.99
N TYR A 52 6.26 15.40 4.78
CA TYR A 52 4.97 15.91 4.32
C TYR A 52 4.62 17.15 5.11
N ARG A 53 4.19 18.21 4.40
CA ARG A 53 3.69 19.42 5.03
C ARG A 53 2.18 19.34 5.09
N SER A 54 1.62 19.67 6.25
CA SER A 54 0.18 19.76 6.46
C SER A 54 -0.13 21.01 7.29
N ALA A 55 -1.41 21.32 7.46
CA ALA A 55 -1.83 22.42 8.32
C ALA A 55 -1.37 22.25 9.77
N ALA A 56 -1.16 21.02 10.20
CA ALA A 56 -0.70 20.69 11.56
C ALA A 56 0.84 20.72 11.70
N GLY A 57 1.59 21.02 10.62
CA GLY A 57 3.04 21.05 10.62
C GLY A 57 3.67 20.07 9.67
N HIS A 58 4.87 19.61 9.99
CA HIS A 58 5.62 18.65 9.17
C HIS A 58 5.53 17.25 9.74
N THR A 59 5.26 16.27 8.90
CA THR A 59 5.26 14.86 9.25
C THR A 59 6.38 14.16 8.49
N ARG A 60 7.09 13.31 9.19
CA ARG A 60 8.18 12.53 8.65
C ARG A 60 7.69 11.09 8.50
N ARG A 61 7.91 10.48 7.33
CA ARG A 61 7.53 9.10 7.09
C ARG A 61 8.70 8.31 6.52
N GLU A 62 8.95 7.17 7.14
CA GLU A 62 9.92 6.21 6.62
C GLU A 62 9.31 5.46 5.45
N VAL A 63 10.14 5.13 4.48
CA VAL A 63 9.74 4.41 3.27
C VAL A 63 10.54 3.12 3.21
N VAL A 64 9.85 2.01 2.98
CA VAL A 64 10.46 0.71 2.74
C VAL A 64 10.08 0.23 1.34
N GLU A 65 10.91 -0.64 0.76
CA GLU A 65 10.60 -1.29 -0.50
C GLU A 65 10.31 -2.77 -0.22
N GLU A 66 9.16 -3.24 -0.66
CA GLU A 66 8.74 -4.62 -0.41
C GLU A 66 8.07 -5.21 -1.63
N GLU A 67 8.12 -6.53 -1.70
CA GLU A 67 7.38 -7.28 -2.69
C GLU A 67 5.99 -7.59 -2.15
N ILE A 68 4.97 -7.31 -2.96
CA ILE A 68 3.59 -7.67 -2.64
C ILE A 68 3.01 -8.52 -3.76
N ILE A 69 1.97 -9.26 -3.42
CA ILE A 69 1.15 -9.98 -4.40
C ILE A 69 -0.28 -9.47 -4.26
N LEU A 70 -0.78 -8.88 -5.33
CA LEU A 70 -2.16 -8.40 -5.43
C LEU A 70 -2.82 -9.13 -6.59
N LYS A 71 -3.88 -9.87 -6.30
CA LYS A 71 -4.44 -10.86 -7.22
C LYS A 71 -3.37 -11.86 -7.60
N LYS A 72 -3.01 -11.95 -8.85
CA LYS A 72 -1.96 -12.85 -9.35
C LYS A 72 -0.68 -12.09 -9.71
N THR A 73 -0.65 -10.80 -9.42
CA THR A 73 0.47 -9.94 -9.81
C THR A 73 1.42 -9.73 -8.65
N LYS A 74 2.64 -10.17 -8.84
CA LYS A 74 3.75 -9.94 -7.92
C LYS A 74 4.45 -8.66 -8.35
N MET A 75 4.70 -7.75 -7.42
CA MET A 75 5.36 -6.49 -7.73
C MET A 75 6.15 -5.95 -6.54
N ARG A 76 7.22 -5.24 -6.83
CA ARG A 76 7.96 -4.49 -5.81
C ARG A 76 7.42 -3.06 -5.78
N ILE A 77 7.10 -2.59 -4.59
CA ILE A 77 6.54 -1.26 -4.39
C ILE A 77 7.24 -0.56 -3.24
N LEU A 78 7.11 0.76 -3.24
CA LEU A 78 7.50 1.58 -2.09
C LEU A 78 6.28 1.74 -1.18
N LEU A 79 6.51 1.59 0.12
CA LEU A 79 5.48 1.70 1.15
C LEU A 79 5.87 2.80 2.12
N ASN A 80 5.00 3.78 2.28
CA ASN A 80 5.12 4.74 3.39
C ASN A 80 4.70 4.04 4.67
N ILE A 81 5.47 4.20 5.73
CA ILE A 81 5.11 3.71 7.06
C ILE A 81 4.44 4.86 7.80
N SER A 82 3.21 4.67 8.23
CA SER A 82 2.44 5.69 8.92
C SER A 82 1.57 5.07 10.00
N ASP A 83 1.14 5.89 10.96
CA ASP A 83 0.25 5.41 12.01
C ASP A 83 -1.16 5.29 11.46
N ARG A 84 -1.62 4.07 11.27
CA ARG A 84 -2.95 3.76 10.76
C ARG A 84 -3.78 2.96 11.77
N ARG A 85 -3.37 2.94 13.03
CA ARG A 85 -4.04 2.11 14.07
C ARG A 85 -5.52 2.46 14.27
N ARG A 86 -5.92 3.70 13.99
CA ARG A 86 -7.31 4.16 14.09
C ARG A 86 -8.07 4.08 12.78
N MET A 87 -7.40 3.69 11.71
CA MET A 87 -8.02 3.53 10.41
C MET A 87 -8.62 2.13 10.28
N LYS A 88 -9.69 2.02 9.52
CA LYS A 88 -10.35 0.73 9.29
C LYS A 88 -9.40 -0.27 8.65
N TYR A 89 -8.53 0.21 7.76
CA TYR A 89 -7.58 -0.66 7.04
C TYR A 89 -6.15 -0.25 7.38
N ARG A 90 -5.33 -1.25 7.73
CA ARG A 90 -3.94 -1.06 8.10
C ARG A 90 -3.02 -0.87 6.89
N MET A 91 -3.53 -1.09 5.69
CA MET A 91 -2.78 -0.94 4.46
C MET A 91 -3.61 -0.23 3.41
N LEU A 92 -2.94 0.54 2.57
CA LEU A 92 -3.55 1.31 1.49
C LEU A 92 -2.74 1.08 0.22
N ILE A 93 -3.42 0.79 -0.87
CA ILE A 93 -2.81 0.62 -2.20
C ILE A 93 -3.06 1.90 -3.00
N GLY A 94 -1.98 2.56 -3.38
CA GLY A 94 -2.04 3.81 -4.14
C GLY A 94 -1.82 3.62 -5.64
N ARG A 95 -1.82 4.76 -6.35
CA ARG A 95 -1.78 4.77 -7.82
C ARG A 95 -0.54 4.09 -8.41
N GLU A 96 0.63 4.20 -7.78
CA GLU A 96 1.85 3.59 -8.33
C GLU A 96 1.69 2.08 -8.47
N ALA A 97 1.16 1.41 -7.45
CA ALA A 97 0.91 -0.03 -7.51
C ALA A 97 -0.22 -0.37 -8.48
N LEU A 98 -1.27 0.45 -8.51
CA LEU A 98 -2.39 0.22 -9.42
C LEU A 98 -1.96 0.30 -10.87
N ARG A 99 -1.06 1.23 -11.20
CA ARG A 99 -0.49 1.34 -12.55
C ARG A 99 0.43 0.17 -12.87
N LYS A 100 1.29 -0.22 -11.95
CA LYS A 100 2.19 -1.36 -12.15
C LYS A 100 1.43 -2.64 -12.46
N GLY A 101 0.34 -2.89 -11.74
CA GLY A 101 -0.49 -4.08 -11.95
C GLY A 101 -1.47 -3.94 -13.09
N ASN A 102 -1.60 -2.76 -13.67
CA ASN A 102 -2.53 -2.50 -14.77
C ASN A 102 -3.96 -2.91 -14.43
N PHE A 103 -4.40 -2.61 -13.20
CA PHE A 103 -5.71 -3.04 -12.69
C PHE A 103 -6.85 -2.15 -13.16
N LEU A 104 -8.02 -2.78 -13.30
CA LEU A 104 -9.29 -2.07 -13.39
C LEU A 104 -9.95 -2.11 -12.03
N ILE A 105 -10.53 -0.99 -11.60
CA ILE A 105 -11.22 -0.91 -10.32
C ILE A 105 -12.71 -1.01 -10.57
N ASP A 106 -13.33 -2.02 -9.96
CA ASP A 106 -14.78 -2.22 -10.01
C ASP A 106 -15.35 -1.81 -8.65
N PRO A 107 -16.03 -0.66 -8.57
CA PRO A 107 -16.54 -0.18 -7.29
C PRO A 107 -17.68 -1.02 -6.71
N LEU A 108 -18.18 -1.97 -7.48
CA LEU A 108 -19.24 -2.87 -7.05
C LEU A 108 -18.73 -4.18 -6.44
N ARG A 109 -17.43 -4.32 -6.39
CA ARG A 109 -16.81 -5.53 -5.79
C ARG A 109 -16.40 -5.29 -4.36
#